data_6dfca6f864931552ea3ee73caeeb6fb6
#
_entry.id   6dfca6f864931552ea3ee73caeeb6fb6
#
_cell.length_a   1.000
_cell.length_b   1.000
_cell.length_c   1.000
_cell.angle_alpha   90.00
_cell.angle_beta   90.00
_cell.angle_gamma   90.00
#
_symmetry.space_group_name_H-M   'P 1'
#
loop_
_entity.id
_entity.type
_entity.pdbx_description
1 polymer ?
#
loop_
_entity_poly.entity_id
_entity_poly.type
_entity_poly.pdbx_seq_one_letter_code
_entity_poly.pdbx_strand_id
1 'polypeptide(L)'
;MNFTQRQSPAVAQVTSTEVRDEVTIISAKAEMGRYGMVRFTVNLESSASGNGGKAYGGGQGALEDGSFVVGSFSGRWRRKNTKIVVHGIDEVTNGDISHIIFEIDARGDEVTVTHYSLD
;
A
#
# COMPACT_ATOMS: atom_id res chain seq x y z
N MET A 1 5.46 22.25 0.34
CA MET A 1 6.01 21.48 -0.80
C MET A 1 4.91 20.63 -1.40
N ASN A 2 4.72 20.74 -2.70
CA ASN A 2 3.71 19.96 -3.40
C ASN A 2 4.39 18.85 -4.21
N PHE A 3 4.01 17.61 -3.93
CA PHE A 3 4.48 16.48 -4.71
C PHE A 3 3.52 16.22 -5.87
N THR A 4 4.08 15.85 -7.00
CA THR A 4 3.29 15.50 -8.17
C THR A 4 2.77 14.08 -8.04
N GLN A 5 1.47 13.91 -8.19
CA GLN A 5 0.86 12.59 -8.23
C GLN A 5 1.39 11.83 -9.46
N ARG A 6 1.92 10.62 -9.24
CA ARG A 6 2.59 9.86 -10.30
C ARG A 6 1.60 9.31 -11.32
N GLN A 7 0.44 8.89 -10.86
CA GLN A 7 -0.63 8.35 -11.69
C GLN A 7 -1.94 8.43 -10.94
N SER A 8 -3.05 8.13 -11.59
CA SER A 8 -4.36 8.11 -10.95
C SER A 8 -4.39 7.08 -9.82
N PRO A 9 -5.15 7.34 -8.74
CA PRO A 9 -5.28 6.36 -7.67
C PRO A 9 -5.81 5.04 -8.20
N ALA A 10 -5.32 3.94 -7.64
CA ALA A 10 -5.81 2.60 -7.95
C ALA A 10 -6.67 2.10 -6.80
N VAL A 11 -7.74 1.38 -7.14
CA VAL A 11 -8.60 0.73 -6.15
C VAL A 11 -8.28 -0.76 -6.19
N ALA A 12 -7.74 -1.26 -5.07
CA ALA A 12 -7.36 -2.66 -4.94
C ALA A 12 -8.44 -3.44 -4.21
N GLN A 13 -8.56 -4.72 -4.55
CA GLN A 13 -9.45 -5.65 -3.88
C GLN A 13 -8.64 -6.46 -2.87
N VAL A 14 -9.11 -6.48 -1.63
CA VAL A 14 -8.52 -7.30 -0.58
C VAL A 14 -8.77 -8.77 -0.90
N THR A 15 -7.70 -9.55 -0.93
CA THR A 15 -7.77 -10.99 -1.20
C THR A 15 -7.69 -11.81 0.07
N SER A 16 -7.05 -11.29 1.12
CA SER A 16 -7.04 -11.92 2.43
C SER A 16 -6.69 -10.91 3.51
N THR A 17 -7.16 -11.18 4.72
CA THR A 17 -6.78 -10.44 5.92
C THR A 17 -6.46 -11.46 7.00
N GLU A 18 -5.26 -11.36 7.56
CA GLU A 18 -4.81 -12.25 8.63
C GLU A 18 -4.54 -11.41 9.88
N VAL A 19 -5.29 -11.67 10.93
CA VAL A 19 -5.15 -10.95 12.21
C VAL A 19 -4.34 -11.82 13.15
N ARG A 20 -3.18 -11.32 13.56
CA ARG A 20 -2.31 -11.96 14.54
C ARG A 20 -2.17 -11.06 15.76
N ASP A 21 -1.55 -11.55 16.83
CA ASP A 21 -1.43 -10.81 18.08
C ASP A 21 -0.74 -9.45 17.92
N GLU A 22 0.31 -9.39 17.12
CA GLU A 22 1.14 -8.18 16.98
C GLU A 22 1.06 -7.51 15.63
N VAL A 23 0.42 -8.15 14.64
CA VAL A 23 0.37 -7.62 13.29
C VAL A 23 -0.90 -8.08 12.58
N THR A 24 -1.48 -7.17 11.80
CA THR A 24 -2.55 -7.50 10.85
C THR A 24 -1.95 -7.44 9.45
N ILE A 25 -2.15 -8.49 8.67
CA ILE A 25 -1.60 -8.63 7.33
C ILE A 25 -2.74 -8.58 6.32
N ILE A 26 -2.71 -7.55 5.47
CA ILE A 26 -3.74 -7.36 4.44
C ILE A 26 -3.08 -7.59 3.09
N SER A 27 -3.61 -8.54 2.33
CA SER A 27 -3.17 -8.82 0.95
C SER A 27 -4.23 -8.33 -0.01
N ALA A 28 -3.81 -7.73 -1.12
CA ALA A 28 -4.72 -7.15 -2.09
C ALA A 28 -4.13 -7.20 -3.51
N LYS A 29 -4.96 -6.95 -4.49
CA LYS A 29 -4.54 -6.89 -5.89
C LYS A 29 -5.24 -5.76 -6.62
N ALA A 30 -4.55 -5.17 -7.59
CA ALA A 30 -5.11 -4.10 -8.42
C ALA A 30 -4.33 -3.95 -9.72
N GLU A 31 -5.02 -3.46 -10.76
CA GLU A 31 -4.35 -2.87 -11.90
C GLU A 31 -3.82 -1.51 -11.47
N MET A 32 -2.52 -1.31 -11.55
CA MET A 32 -1.86 -0.09 -11.07
C MET A 32 -1.08 0.62 -12.16
N GLY A 33 -1.72 0.90 -13.29
CA GLY A 33 -1.14 1.70 -14.35
C GLY A 33 0.23 1.18 -14.79
N ARG A 34 1.27 2.00 -14.60
CA ARG A 34 2.64 1.69 -15.01
C ARG A 34 3.24 0.44 -14.36
N TYR A 35 2.65 -0.02 -13.27
CA TYR A 35 3.16 -1.21 -12.56
C TYR A 35 2.43 -2.50 -12.95
N GLY A 36 1.42 -2.41 -13.81
CA GLY A 36 0.65 -3.55 -14.27
C GLY A 36 -0.27 -4.11 -13.22
N MET A 37 -0.48 -5.43 -13.26
CA MET A 37 -1.27 -6.12 -12.24
C MET A 37 -0.39 -6.34 -11.01
N VAL A 38 -0.72 -5.63 -9.93
CA VAL A 38 0.07 -5.66 -8.69
C VAL A 38 -0.65 -6.49 -7.64
N ARG A 39 0.10 -7.40 -7.02
CA ARG A 39 -0.31 -8.09 -5.81
C ARG A 39 0.60 -7.62 -4.69
N PHE A 40 0.01 -7.16 -3.60
CA PHE A 40 0.80 -6.54 -2.53
C PHE A 40 0.27 -6.92 -1.15
N THR A 41 1.11 -6.69 -0.15
CA THR A 41 0.80 -6.96 1.25
C THR A 41 1.11 -5.72 2.07
N VAL A 42 0.19 -5.37 2.97
CA VAL A 42 0.36 -4.31 3.96
C VAL A 42 0.34 -4.95 5.33
N ASN A 43 1.42 -4.77 6.08
CA ASN A 43 1.54 -5.26 7.46
C ASN A 43 1.36 -4.07 8.39
N LEU A 44 0.40 -4.17 9.31
CA LEU A 44 0.08 -3.13 10.28
C LEU A 44 0.44 -3.65 11.67
N GLU A 45 1.53 -3.12 12.24
CA GLU A 45 1.92 -3.50 13.59
C GLU A 45 1.05 -2.81 14.62
N SER A 46 0.63 -3.56 15.63
CA SER A 46 -0.20 -3.03 16.71
C SER A 46 0.64 -2.14 17.63
N SER A 47 0.06 -1.00 17.98
CA SER A 47 0.61 -0.13 19.02
C SER A 47 -0.18 -0.30 20.33
N ALA A 48 0.35 0.22 21.42
CA ALA A 48 -0.31 0.15 22.71
C ALA A 48 -1.68 0.81 22.71
N SER A 49 -1.85 1.88 21.91
CA SER A 49 -3.13 2.60 21.82
C SER A 49 -4.14 1.93 20.89
N GLY A 50 -3.69 1.06 19.99
CA GLY A 50 -4.54 0.46 18.96
C GLY A 50 -4.94 1.42 17.85
N ASN A 51 -4.44 2.67 17.85
CA ASN A 51 -4.85 3.71 16.90
C ASN A 51 -3.79 4.04 15.84
N GLY A 52 -2.67 3.37 15.87
CA GLY A 52 -1.58 3.60 14.92
C GLY A 52 -0.38 2.73 15.22
N GLY A 53 0.63 2.79 14.37
CA GLY A 53 1.86 2.04 14.53
C GLY A 53 2.67 2.03 13.26
N LYS A 54 3.64 1.13 13.22
CA LYS A 54 4.47 0.93 12.02
C LYS A 54 3.68 0.19 10.96
N ALA A 55 3.95 0.52 9.71
CA ALA A 55 3.39 -0.17 8.56
C ALA A 55 4.52 -0.46 7.58
N TYR A 56 4.48 -1.64 6.96
CA TYR A 56 5.47 -2.02 5.97
C TYR A 56 4.91 -3.12 5.07
N GLY A 57 5.54 -3.31 3.95
CA GLY A 57 5.13 -4.36 3.05
C GLY A 57 5.76 -4.19 1.69
N GLY A 58 5.16 -4.84 0.72
CA GLY A 58 5.64 -4.77 -0.65
C GLY A 58 4.74 -5.52 -1.60
N GLY A 59 5.11 -5.46 -2.86
CA GLY A 59 4.32 -6.07 -3.89
C GLY A 59 5.13 -6.36 -5.14
N GLN A 60 4.47 -7.05 -6.07
CA GLN A 60 5.03 -7.40 -7.36
C GLN A 60 4.02 -7.06 -8.43
N GLY A 61 4.47 -6.31 -9.44
CA GLY A 61 3.65 -5.95 -10.58
C GLY A 61 4.04 -6.78 -11.79
N ALA A 62 3.05 -7.35 -12.47
CA ALA A 62 3.23 -8.10 -13.70
C ALA A 62 2.80 -7.22 -14.88
N LEU A 63 3.74 -6.89 -15.77
CA LEU A 63 3.49 -6.07 -16.94
C LEU A 63 3.07 -6.93 -18.13
N GLU A 64 2.40 -6.30 -19.11
CA GLU A 64 1.88 -7.03 -20.28
C GLU A 64 2.98 -7.67 -21.12
N ASP A 65 4.19 -7.09 -21.12
CA ASP A 65 5.33 -7.64 -21.87
C ASP A 65 5.99 -8.83 -21.17
N GLY A 66 5.47 -9.27 -20.03
CA GLY A 66 6.00 -10.41 -19.27
C GLY A 66 7.07 -10.04 -18.26
N SER A 67 7.44 -8.77 -18.15
CA SER A 67 8.40 -8.32 -17.14
C SER A 67 7.70 -8.07 -15.81
N PHE A 68 8.49 -7.98 -14.73
CA PHE A 68 8.00 -7.72 -13.39
C PHE A 68 8.70 -6.51 -12.79
N VAL A 69 7.98 -5.81 -11.93
CA VAL A 69 8.56 -4.81 -11.03
C VAL A 69 8.26 -5.25 -9.60
N VAL A 70 9.17 -4.95 -8.69
CA VAL A 70 9.01 -5.27 -7.27
C VAL A 70 9.14 -3.98 -6.48
N GLY A 71 8.21 -3.75 -5.56
CA GLY A 71 8.23 -2.59 -4.69
C GLY A 71 8.22 -3.00 -3.23
N SER A 72 8.75 -2.13 -2.39
CA SER A 72 8.66 -2.27 -0.94
C SER A 72 8.46 -0.91 -0.31
N PHE A 73 7.72 -0.87 0.79
CA PHE A 73 7.48 0.38 1.50
C PHE A 73 7.60 0.19 3.01
N SER A 74 7.86 1.30 3.68
CA SER A 74 7.77 1.37 5.14
C SER A 74 7.26 2.75 5.54
N GLY A 75 6.54 2.79 6.65
CA GLY A 75 5.95 4.03 7.15
C GLY A 75 5.11 3.82 8.40
N ARG A 76 4.00 4.53 8.45
CA ARG A 76 3.13 4.54 9.62
C ARG A 76 1.68 4.45 9.22
N TRP A 77 0.87 3.83 10.08
CA TRP A 77 -0.59 3.81 9.91
C TRP A 77 -1.29 4.49 11.06
N ARG A 78 -2.47 5.03 10.78
CA ARG A 78 -3.37 5.61 11.77
C ARG A 78 -4.80 5.22 11.45
N ARG A 79 -5.58 5.06 12.51
CA ARG A 79 -7.01 4.83 12.38
C ARG A 79 -7.74 6.17 12.44
N LYS A 80 -8.65 6.39 11.49
CA LYS A 80 -9.56 7.52 11.47
C LYS A 80 -10.97 6.99 11.28
N ASN A 81 -11.73 6.86 12.37
CA ASN A 81 -13.05 6.22 12.35
C ASN A 81 -12.94 4.79 11.83
N THR A 82 -13.64 4.47 10.72
CA THR A 82 -13.60 3.14 10.09
C THR A 82 -12.46 2.99 9.07
N LYS A 83 -11.68 4.05 8.86
CA LYS A 83 -10.59 4.00 7.88
C LYS A 83 -9.24 3.87 8.55
N ILE A 84 -8.38 3.11 7.89
CA ILE A 84 -6.97 3.00 8.24
C ILE A 84 -6.20 3.69 7.13
N VAL A 85 -5.38 4.68 7.48
CA VAL A 85 -4.57 5.42 6.52
C VAL A 85 -3.11 5.10 6.78
N VAL A 86 -2.41 4.66 5.74
CA VAL A 86 -0.99 4.32 5.78
C VAL A 86 -0.24 5.33 4.93
N HIS A 87 0.80 5.94 5.49
CA HIS A 87 1.76 6.77 4.76
C HIS A 87 3.11 6.08 4.79
N GLY A 88 3.71 5.90 3.63
CA GLY A 88 5.02 5.26 3.55
C GLY A 88 5.87 5.81 2.41
N ILE A 89 7.13 5.40 2.43
CA ILE A 89 8.05 5.62 1.32
C ILE A 89 8.18 4.29 0.58
N ASP A 90 7.89 4.33 -0.71
CA ASP A 90 7.89 3.15 -1.58
C ASP A 90 9.06 3.26 -2.56
N GLU A 91 9.78 2.15 -2.72
CA GLU A 91 10.84 2.01 -3.72
C GLU A 91 10.49 0.87 -4.65
N VAL A 92 10.64 1.12 -5.95
CA VAL A 92 10.33 0.13 -6.99
C VAL A 92 11.59 -0.16 -7.79
N THR A 93 11.73 -1.39 -8.27
CA THR A 93 12.92 -1.84 -9.01
C THR A 93 13.14 -1.09 -10.32
N ASN A 94 12.13 -0.39 -10.83
CA ASN A 94 12.29 0.48 -12.01
C ASN A 94 12.94 1.84 -11.68
N GLY A 95 13.25 2.10 -10.41
CA GLY A 95 13.87 3.35 -9.95
C GLY A 95 12.91 4.36 -9.35
N ASP A 96 11.61 4.12 -9.39
CA ASP A 96 10.63 5.03 -8.81
C ASP A 96 10.72 5.03 -7.28
N ILE A 97 10.72 6.23 -6.70
CA ILE A 97 10.59 6.43 -5.25
C ILE A 97 9.37 7.30 -5.04
N SER A 98 8.44 6.85 -4.23
CA SER A 98 7.16 7.54 -4.04
C SER A 98 6.77 7.65 -2.58
N HIS A 99 6.07 8.74 -2.25
CA HIS A 99 5.23 8.77 -1.06
C HIS A 99 3.96 8.00 -1.43
N ILE A 100 3.77 6.85 -0.80
CA ILE A 100 2.60 6.00 -1.05
C ILE A 100 1.60 6.16 0.08
N ILE A 101 0.32 6.25 -0.29
CA ILE A 101 -0.77 6.34 0.68
C ILE A 101 -1.73 5.19 0.40
N PHE A 102 -2.01 4.39 1.42
CA PHE A 102 -3.07 3.39 1.37
C PHE A 102 -4.22 3.87 2.24
N GLU A 103 -5.42 3.89 1.69
CA GLU A 103 -6.64 4.12 2.46
C GLU A 103 -7.42 2.82 2.49
N ILE A 104 -7.53 2.23 3.67
CA ILE A 104 -8.16 0.92 3.86
C ILE A 104 -9.45 1.13 4.63
N ASP A 105 -10.58 0.69 4.06
CA ASP A 105 -11.83 0.69 4.78
C ASP A 105 -11.87 -0.57 5.65
N ALA A 106 -11.88 -0.40 6.98
CA ALA A 106 -11.86 -1.52 7.91
C ALA A 106 -13.15 -2.35 7.85
N ARG A 107 -14.22 -1.83 7.26
CA ARG A 107 -15.49 -2.52 7.11
C ARG A 107 -15.74 -3.02 5.69
N GLY A 108 -14.81 -2.78 4.78
CA GLY A 108 -14.94 -3.16 3.38
C GLY A 108 -13.73 -3.94 2.91
N ASP A 109 -13.74 -4.24 1.62
CA ASP A 109 -12.70 -5.04 0.97
C ASP A 109 -11.89 -4.25 -0.05
N GLU A 110 -11.91 -2.91 0.04
CA GLU A 110 -11.21 -2.05 -0.89
C GLU A 110 -10.08 -1.28 -0.23
N VAL A 111 -8.98 -1.13 -0.97
CA VAL A 111 -7.84 -0.30 -0.58
C VAL A 111 -7.57 0.67 -1.71
N THR A 112 -7.60 1.97 -1.43
CA THR A 112 -7.23 2.99 -2.41
C THR A 112 -5.75 3.29 -2.25
N VAL A 113 -5.00 3.22 -3.35
CA VAL A 113 -3.55 3.39 -3.37
C VAL A 113 -3.19 4.61 -4.20
N THR A 114 -2.48 5.55 -3.62
CA THR A 114 -2.04 6.78 -4.29
C THR A 114 -0.52 6.90 -4.17
N HIS A 115 0.12 7.27 -5.29
CA HIS A 115 1.57 7.47 -5.34
C HIS A 115 1.89 8.92 -5.69
N TYR A 116 2.75 9.55 -4.91
CA TYR A 116 3.30 10.88 -5.20
C TYR A 116 4.79 10.75 -5.45
N SER A 117 5.27 11.32 -6.55
CA SER A 117 6.67 11.22 -6.95
C SER A 117 7.59 11.93 -5.94
N LEU A 118 8.66 11.25 -5.54
CA LEU A 118 9.74 11.81 -4.73
C LEU A 118 11.05 11.90 -5.53
N ASP A 119 11.06 11.41 -6.76
CA ASP A 119 12.26 11.36 -7.62
C ASP A 119 12.24 12.37 -8.77
#